data_26f72b21354d7e173e51dab797fb7801
#
_entry.id   26f72b21354d7e173e51dab797fb7801
#
_cell.length_a   1.000
_cell.length_b   1.000
_cell.length_c   1.000
_cell.angle_alpha   90.00
_cell.angle_beta   90.00
_cell.angle_gamma   90.00
#
_symmetry.space_group_name_H-M   'P 1'
#
loop_
_entity.id
_entity.type
_entity.pdbx_description
1 polymer ?
#
loop_
_entity_poly.entity_id
_entity_poly.type
_entity_poly.pdbx_seq_one_letter_code
_entity_poly.pdbx_strand_id
1 'polypeptide(L)'
;LADLDYVHLPDHARMVGRRDLLKDLQSLGVKRGMDVMVHSSLSKIGDVAGGGGAVVEALLEAVGASGTVLAPSFNHKGAQVYNPLTTPTTNGAIAEALWRHPRAVRSMHATHAVAAIGARADQYCAQHLHAGVWAQESPIGQLVHGDGYLLALGVTHWTTTAYHVAECSMPCPCIDPFGNVDQVVGADGQVEDIWGLAFRSAACPVEITPKLDSALDRRGLQRRGKVGAADCELVRAQD
;
A
#
# COMPACT_ATOMS: atom_id res chain seq x y z
N LEU A 1 59.98 -10.52 -0.07
CA LEU A 1 58.96 -9.51 0.17
C LEU A 1 57.74 -9.91 -0.63
N ALA A 2 56.79 -10.52 0.06
CA ALA A 2 55.57 -11.05 -0.55
C ALA A 2 54.60 -9.88 -0.75
N ASP A 3 54.04 -9.80 -1.96
CA ASP A 3 52.94 -8.93 -2.30
C ASP A 3 51.74 -9.18 -1.35
N LEU A 4 51.38 -8.17 -0.57
CA LEU A 4 50.13 -8.14 0.17
C LEU A 4 49.04 -7.85 -0.84
N ASP A 5 48.35 -8.91 -1.29
CA ASP A 5 47.11 -8.76 -2.04
C ASP A 5 46.13 -7.88 -1.25
N TYR A 6 45.89 -6.70 -1.78
CA TYR A 6 44.87 -5.79 -1.28
C TYR A 6 43.52 -6.47 -1.45
N VAL A 7 43.02 -7.05 -0.37
CA VAL A 7 41.67 -7.57 -0.35
C VAL A 7 40.73 -6.37 -0.56
N HIS A 8 40.18 -6.27 -1.74
CA HIS A 8 39.12 -5.31 -2.07
C HIS A 8 37.93 -5.68 -1.19
N LEU A 9 37.76 -4.99 -0.07
CA LEU A 9 36.53 -5.09 0.71
C LEU A 9 35.40 -4.60 -0.21
N PRO A 10 34.29 -5.35 -0.30
CA PRO A 10 33.17 -4.91 -1.11
C PRO A 10 32.75 -3.52 -0.63
N ASP A 11 32.53 -2.64 -1.60
CA ASP A 11 31.97 -1.32 -1.36
C ASP A 11 30.77 -1.51 -0.43
N HIS A 12 30.88 -1.01 0.82
CA HIS A 12 29.76 -1.03 1.74
C HIS A 12 28.65 -0.26 1.07
N ALA A 13 27.63 -0.96 0.59
CA ALA A 13 26.47 -0.35 -0.04
C ALA A 13 26.01 0.77 0.88
N ARG A 14 26.07 2.01 0.39
CA ARG A 14 25.76 3.20 1.20
C ARG A 14 24.36 3.05 1.75
N MET A 15 24.23 3.04 3.07
CA MET A 15 22.95 2.97 3.76
C MET A 15 22.08 4.18 3.33
N VAL A 16 20.86 3.90 2.89
CA VAL A 16 19.92 4.92 2.44
C VAL A 16 19.35 5.65 3.65
N GLY A 17 19.59 6.95 3.74
CA GLY A 17 19.10 7.78 4.84
C GLY A 17 17.73 8.39 4.53
N ARG A 18 17.03 8.89 5.58
CA ARG A 18 15.71 9.55 5.44
C ARG A 18 15.74 10.72 4.44
N ARG A 19 16.84 11.51 4.40
CA ARG A 19 16.96 12.62 3.45
C ARG A 19 17.06 12.14 2.00
N ASP A 20 17.76 11.04 1.77
CA ASP A 20 17.87 10.43 0.43
C ASP A 20 16.46 9.93 -0.01
N LEU A 21 15.74 9.23 0.88
CA LEU A 21 14.38 8.78 0.63
C LEU A 21 13.44 9.95 0.28
N LEU A 22 13.47 11.02 1.06
CA LEU A 22 12.63 12.21 0.82
C LEU A 22 12.91 12.83 -0.54
N LYS A 23 14.21 13.03 -0.86
CA LYS A 23 14.64 13.58 -2.16
C LYS A 23 14.14 12.71 -3.32
N ASP A 24 14.30 11.40 -3.21
CA ASP A 24 13.90 10.46 -4.26
C ASP A 24 12.39 10.44 -4.46
N LEU A 25 11.61 10.41 -3.36
CA LEU A 25 10.14 10.49 -3.41
C LEU A 25 9.67 11.78 -4.08
N GLN A 26 10.27 12.92 -3.75
CA GLN A 26 9.95 14.20 -4.38
C GLN A 26 10.33 14.22 -5.86
N SER A 27 11.47 13.63 -6.23
CA SER A 27 11.91 13.49 -7.62
C SER A 27 10.99 12.59 -8.44
N LEU A 28 10.44 11.53 -7.83
CA LEU A 28 9.43 10.66 -8.43
C LEU A 28 8.11 11.41 -8.66
N GLY A 29 7.85 12.46 -7.89
CA GLY A 29 6.68 13.32 -8.05
C GLY A 29 5.69 13.28 -6.89
N VAL A 30 6.05 12.68 -5.76
CA VAL A 30 5.25 12.80 -4.52
C VAL A 30 5.32 14.24 -4.03
N LYS A 31 4.16 14.85 -3.77
CA LYS A 31 4.03 16.28 -3.43
C LYS A 31 3.19 16.48 -2.18
N ARG A 32 3.35 17.64 -1.58
CA ARG A 32 2.52 18.09 -0.46
C ARG A 32 1.03 18.10 -0.83
N GLY A 33 0.21 17.62 0.07
CA GLY A 33 -1.24 17.52 -0.09
C GLY A 33 -1.74 16.26 -0.79
N MET A 34 -0.86 15.43 -1.34
CA MET A 34 -1.25 14.17 -1.94
C MET A 34 -1.72 13.15 -0.89
N ASP A 35 -2.75 12.39 -1.23
CA ASP A 35 -3.09 11.14 -0.57
C ASP A 35 -2.49 9.98 -1.37
N VAL A 36 -1.64 9.20 -0.74
CA VAL A 36 -0.84 8.17 -1.42
C VAL A 36 -1.01 6.82 -0.76
N MET A 37 -1.56 5.85 -1.49
CA MET A 37 -1.55 4.43 -1.10
C MET A 37 -0.24 3.81 -1.54
N VAL A 38 0.50 3.23 -0.58
CA VAL A 38 1.83 2.67 -0.81
C VAL A 38 1.80 1.15 -0.75
N HIS A 39 2.10 0.51 -1.88
CA HIS A 39 2.46 -0.91 -1.95
C HIS A 39 3.98 -1.01 -2.03
N SER A 40 4.62 -1.83 -1.20
CA SER A 40 6.06 -1.66 -1.00
C SER A 40 6.83 -2.95 -0.70
N SER A 41 8.12 -2.91 -1.06
CA SER A 41 9.11 -3.90 -0.65
C SER A 41 10.34 -3.19 -0.08
N LEU A 42 10.52 -3.23 1.24
CA LEU A 42 11.66 -2.59 1.91
C LEU A 42 13.01 -3.12 1.40
N SER A 43 13.11 -4.42 1.17
CA SER A 43 14.35 -5.06 0.71
C SER A 43 14.81 -4.57 -0.67
N LYS A 44 13.90 -4.07 -1.51
CA LYS A 44 14.24 -3.52 -2.82
C LYS A 44 14.83 -2.11 -2.74
N ILE A 45 14.53 -1.36 -1.68
CA ILE A 45 15.10 -0.02 -1.46
C ILE A 45 16.59 -0.11 -1.13
N GLY A 46 17.02 -1.22 -0.56
CA GLY A 46 18.37 -1.46 -0.07
C GLY A 46 18.44 -1.40 1.45
N ASP A 47 19.64 -1.16 1.98
CA ASP A 47 19.87 -1.03 3.43
C ASP A 47 19.42 0.37 3.89
N VAL A 48 18.29 0.45 4.57
CA VAL A 48 17.67 1.70 5.01
C VAL A 48 17.93 1.95 6.48
N ALA A 49 18.58 3.08 6.79
CA ALA A 49 18.79 3.53 8.17
C ALA A 49 17.44 3.79 8.86
N GLY A 50 17.11 2.98 9.88
CA GLY A 50 15.82 3.03 10.57
C GLY A 50 14.70 2.23 9.90
N GLY A 51 15.02 1.45 8.86
CA GLY A 51 14.11 0.47 8.25
C GLY A 51 12.79 1.06 7.76
N GLY A 52 11.70 0.28 7.91
CA GLY A 52 10.36 0.71 7.46
C GLY A 52 9.87 2.00 8.11
N GLY A 53 10.25 2.27 9.36
CA GLY A 53 9.90 3.51 10.07
C GLY A 53 10.45 4.75 9.38
N ALA A 54 11.72 4.71 8.95
CA ALA A 54 12.34 5.83 8.23
C ALA A 54 11.66 6.10 6.87
N VAL A 55 11.21 5.03 6.18
CA VAL A 55 10.44 5.18 4.92
C VAL A 55 9.09 5.84 5.20
N VAL A 56 8.37 5.42 6.24
CA VAL A 56 7.10 6.05 6.65
C VAL A 56 7.29 7.52 6.96
N GLU A 57 8.32 7.88 7.74
CA GLU A 57 8.61 9.28 8.05
C GLU A 57 8.97 10.12 6.81
N ALA A 58 9.71 9.55 5.85
CA ALA A 58 10.02 10.23 4.60
C ALA A 58 8.77 10.46 3.73
N LEU A 59 7.86 9.47 3.68
CA LEU A 59 6.58 9.60 2.98
C LEU A 59 5.70 10.69 3.61
N LEU A 60 5.58 10.70 4.95
CA LEU A 60 4.81 11.70 5.68
C LEU A 60 5.37 13.11 5.47
N GLU A 61 6.69 13.25 5.45
CA GLU A 61 7.34 14.52 5.15
C GLU A 61 7.09 14.97 3.70
N ALA A 62 7.13 14.04 2.74
CA ALA A 62 6.88 14.33 1.34
C ALA A 62 5.46 14.83 1.08
N VAL A 63 4.44 14.17 1.66
CA VAL A 63 3.03 14.60 1.51
C VAL A 63 2.67 15.79 2.41
N GLY A 64 3.44 16.02 3.48
CA GLY A 64 3.24 17.12 4.42
C GLY A 64 1.92 17.04 5.21
N ALA A 65 1.63 18.09 5.98
CA ALA A 65 0.52 18.10 6.93
C ALA A 65 -0.88 18.00 6.28
N SER A 66 -1.03 18.38 5.01
CA SER A 66 -2.31 18.33 4.29
C SER A 66 -2.52 17.04 3.48
N GLY A 67 -1.52 16.18 3.37
CA GLY A 67 -1.61 14.90 2.69
C GLY A 67 -1.86 13.74 3.64
N THR A 68 -2.07 12.56 3.07
CA THR A 68 -2.29 11.30 3.80
C THR A 68 -1.49 10.17 3.16
N VAL A 69 -0.81 9.39 3.97
CA VAL A 69 -0.14 8.14 3.55
C VAL A 69 -1.00 6.96 3.99
N LEU A 70 -1.32 6.08 3.07
CA LEU A 70 -2.07 4.86 3.30
C LEU A 70 -1.22 3.64 2.93
N ALA A 71 -1.45 2.52 3.59
CA ALA A 71 -0.88 1.23 3.18
C ALA A 71 -1.87 0.09 3.46
N PRO A 72 -1.86 -0.99 2.66
CA PRO A 72 -2.60 -2.19 2.99
C PRO A 72 -2.11 -2.73 4.33
N SER A 73 -3.04 -3.16 5.18
CA SER A 73 -2.74 -3.53 6.56
C SER A 73 -3.54 -4.74 7.05
N PHE A 74 -3.71 -5.72 6.18
CA PHE A 74 -4.46 -6.95 6.46
C PHE A 74 -3.54 -8.16 6.65
N ASN A 75 -4.12 -9.30 7.04
CA ASN A 75 -3.38 -10.54 7.27
C ASN A 75 -3.90 -11.66 6.37
N HIS A 76 -3.12 -12.04 5.35
CA HIS A 76 -3.44 -13.16 4.45
C HIS A 76 -3.33 -14.55 5.10
N LYS A 77 -2.74 -14.66 6.29
CA LYS A 77 -2.54 -15.95 6.97
C LYS A 77 -3.76 -16.41 7.77
N GLY A 78 -4.91 -15.72 7.57
CA GLY A 78 -6.18 -16.11 8.18
C GLY A 78 -6.19 -15.89 9.68
N ALA A 79 -6.25 -14.65 10.12
CA ALA A 79 -6.76 -14.39 11.46
C ALA A 79 -8.24 -14.81 11.44
N GLN A 80 -8.63 -15.76 12.28
CA GLN A 80 -10.01 -16.18 12.38
C GLN A 80 -10.93 -15.02 12.76
N VAL A 81 -10.42 -14.08 13.56
CA VAL A 81 -11.08 -12.82 13.91
C VAL A 81 -10.04 -11.70 13.77
N TYR A 82 -10.32 -10.72 12.94
CA TYR A 82 -9.47 -9.56 12.78
C TYR A 82 -9.70 -8.56 13.91
N ASN A 83 -8.62 -8.16 14.58
CA ASN A 83 -8.63 -7.07 15.55
C ASN A 83 -7.72 -5.95 15.02
N PRO A 84 -8.26 -4.75 14.72
CA PRO A 84 -7.48 -3.64 14.16
C PRO A 84 -6.32 -3.19 15.07
N LEU A 85 -6.43 -3.42 16.39
CA LEU A 85 -5.42 -3.02 17.36
C LEU A 85 -4.28 -4.03 17.54
N THR A 86 -4.53 -5.32 17.27
CA THR A 86 -3.57 -6.38 17.63
C THR A 86 -3.17 -7.30 16.48
N THR A 87 -4.02 -7.48 15.47
CA THR A 87 -3.73 -8.38 14.35
C THR A 87 -2.55 -7.85 13.52
N PRO A 88 -1.41 -8.57 13.41
CA PRO A 88 -0.29 -8.11 12.60
C PRO A 88 -0.64 -8.10 11.12
N THR A 89 0.01 -7.23 10.34
CA THR A 89 -0.12 -7.26 8.89
C THR A 89 0.87 -8.23 8.24
N THR A 90 0.52 -8.79 7.09
CA THR A 90 1.43 -9.56 6.23
C THR A 90 1.87 -8.77 5.00
N ASN A 91 1.56 -7.47 4.93
CA ASN A 91 1.84 -6.60 3.78
C ASN A 91 3.26 -6.00 3.79
N GLY A 92 4.15 -6.52 4.63
CA GLY A 92 5.57 -6.16 4.66
C GLY A 92 5.95 -5.10 5.70
N ALA A 93 7.26 -4.87 5.84
CA ALA A 93 7.83 -4.10 6.95
C ALA A 93 7.44 -2.61 6.94
N ILE A 94 7.22 -2.00 5.77
CA ILE A 94 6.77 -0.59 5.69
C ILE A 94 5.32 -0.47 6.13
N ALA A 95 4.44 -1.37 5.69
CA ALA A 95 3.05 -1.42 6.12
C ALA A 95 2.94 -1.71 7.64
N GLU A 96 3.78 -2.62 8.16
CA GLU A 96 3.88 -2.90 9.59
C GLU A 96 4.31 -1.66 10.38
N ALA A 97 5.32 -0.93 9.92
CA ALA A 97 5.78 0.30 10.54
C ALA A 97 4.72 1.40 10.51
N LEU A 98 3.93 1.48 9.43
CA LEU A 98 2.89 2.48 9.29
C LEU A 98 1.75 2.25 10.29
N TRP A 99 1.18 1.04 10.35
CA TRP A 99 0.04 0.82 11.25
C TRP A 99 0.42 0.84 12.74
N ARG A 100 1.68 0.54 13.08
CA ARG A 100 2.20 0.66 14.46
C ARG A 100 2.57 2.08 14.85
N HIS A 101 2.56 3.00 13.91
CA HIS A 101 2.89 4.39 14.20
C HIS A 101 1.83 5.00 15.13
N PRO A 102 2.21 5.81 16.17
CA PRO A 102 1.26 6.34 17.16
C PRO A 102 0.12 7.19 16.59
N ARG A 103 0.29 7.75 15.39
CA ARG A 103 -0.72 8.55 14.70
C ARG A 103 -1.54 7.75 13.69
N ALA A 104 -1.31 6.45 13.59
CA ALA A 104 -2.02 5.64 12.59
C ALA A 104 -3.46 5.39 12.99
N VAL A 105 -4.35 5.50 12.02
CA VAL A 105 -5.71 4.98 12.06
C VAL A 105 -5.75 3.74 11.20
N ARG A 106 -6.40 2.68 11.67
CA ARG A 106 -6.51 1.43 10.93
C ARG A 106 -7.97 1.06 10.73
N SER A 107 -8.36 0.78 9.51
CA SER A 107 -9.74 0.44 9.18
C SER A 107 -10.14 -0.96 9.67
N MET A 108 -11.41 -1.14 9.95
CA MET A 108 -11.98 -2.40 10.44
C MET A 108 -12.45 -3.25 9.26
N HIS A 109 -11.53 -4.06 8.71
CA HIS A 109 -11.88 -5.04 7.68
C HIS A 109 -10.89 -6.22 7.71
N ALA A 110 -11.38 -7.44 7.81
CA ALA A 110 -10.55 -8.62 8.04
C ALA A 110 -9.52 -8.86 6.92
N THR A 111 -9.95 -8.77 5.66
CA THR A 111 -9.15 -9.17 4.50
C THR A 111 -8.52 -8.00 3.73
N HIS A 112 -9.03 -6.77 3.90
CA HIS A 112 -8.57 -5.60 3.13
C HIS A 112 -8.40 -4.34 3.99
N ALA A 113 -8.12 -4.50 5.28
CA ALA A 113 -7.81 -3.37 6.14
C ALA A 113 -6.71 -2.48 5.55
N VAL A 114 -6.86 -1.20 5.77
CA VAL A 114 -5.90 -0.16 5.41
C VAL A 114 -5.48 0.57 6.67
N ALA A 115 -4.20 0.89 6.81
CA ALA A 115 -3.72 1.83 7.80
C ALA A 115 -3.40 3.16 7.11
N ALA A 116 -3.72 4.26 7.79
CA ALA A 116 -3.54 5.61 7.26
C ALA A 116 -2.98 6.56 8.31
N ILE A 117 -2.15 7.52 7.87
CA ILE A 117 -1.64 8.62 8.68
C ILE A 117 -1.73 9.90 7.86
N GLY A 118 -2.36 10.95 8.37
CA GLY A 118 -2.42 12.25 7.71
C GLY A 118 -3.75 12.94 7.88
N ALA A 119 -3.97 13.98 7.08
CA ALA A 119 -5.11 14.88 7.23
C ALA A 119 -6.48 14.19 7.06
N ARG A 120 -6.55 13.13 6.25
CA ARG A 120 -7.80 12.40 5.94
C ARG A 120 -7.79 10.95 6.43
N ALA A 121 -6.89 10.59 7.37
CA ALA A 121 -6.76 9.22 7.85
C ALA A 121 -8.07 8.68 8.45
N ASP A 122 -8.71 9.47 9.33
CA ASP A 122 -10.00 9.11 9.94
C ASP A 122 -11.10 8.95 8.87
N GLN A 123 -11.17 9.87 7.92
CA GLN A 123 -12.15 9.82 6.83
C GLN A 123 -12.00 8.54 6.02
N TYR A 124 -10.79 8.17 5.61
CA TYR A 124 -10.53 6.96 4.84
C TYR A 124 -10.93 5.69 5.59
N CYS A 125 -10.69 5.64 6.90
CA CYS A 125 -10.87 4.42 7.69
C CYS A 125 -12.26 4.24 8.29
N ALA A 126 -13.07 5.31 8.39
CA ALA A 126 -14.30 5.35 9.19
C ALA A 126 -15.40 4.37 8.75
N GLN A 127 -15.59 4.17 7.45
CA GLN A 127 -16.76 3.44 6.92
C GLN A 127 -16.45 2.00 6.50
N HIS A 128 -15.22 1.52 6.69
CA HIS A 128 -14.78 0.26 6.09
C HIS A 128 -15.45 -0.99 6.71
N LEU A 129 -15.96 -0.91 7.92
CA LEU A 129 -16.62 -2.04 8.60
C LEU A 129 -17.87 -2.51 7.83
N HIS A 130 -18.66 -1.59 7.34
CA HIS A 130 -19.94 -1.87 6.69
C HIS A 130 -19.95 -1.60 5.18
N ALA A 131 -18.89 -1.00 4.66
CA ALA A 131 -18.73 -0.84 3.22
C ALA A 131 -18.24 -2.15 2.59
N GLY A 132 -18.72 -2.47 1.40
CA GLY A 132 -18.07 -3.50 0.60
C GLY A 132 -16.60 -3.17 0.36
N VAL A 133 -15.74 -4.19 0.26
CA VAL A 133 -14.28 -4.03 0.17
C VAL A 133 -13.84 -2.96 -0.82
N TRP A 134 -14.56 -2.85 -1.93
CA TRP A 134 -14.27 -1.95 -3.06
C TRP A 134 -15.36 -0.89 -3.26
N ALA A 135 -16.27 -0.75 -2.31
CA ALA A 135 -17.29 0.30 -2.35
C ALA A 135 -16.64 1.69 -2.34
N GLN A 136 -17.36 2.67 -2.83
CA GLN A 136 -16.86 4.05 -2.88
C GLN A 136 -16.47 4.58 -1.50
N GLU A 137 -17.13 4.12 -0.45
CA GLU A 137 -16.90 4.50 0.94
C GLU A 137 -15.72 3.75 1.58
N SER A 138 -15.23 2.68 0.95
CA SER A 138 -14.04 1.97 1.42
C SER A 138 -12.79 2.85 1.26
N PRO A 139 -11.70 2.62 2.01
CA PRO A 139 -10.47 3.41 1.88
C PRO A 139 -9.94 3.45 0.45
N ILE A 140 -9.96 2.31 -0.23
CA ILE A 140 -9.45 2.19 -1.60
C ILE A 140 -10.43 2.83 -2.59
N GLY A 141 -11.74 2.64 -2.40
CA GLY A 141 -12.78 3.30 -3.20
C GLY A 141 -12.68 4.82 -3.11
N GLN A 142 -12.57 5.39 -1.91
CA GLN A 142 -12.38 6.82 -1.71
C GLN A 142 -11.12 7.35 -2.42
N LEU A 143 -10.02 6.57 -2.39
CA LEU A 143 -8.77 6.94 -3.05
C LEU A 143 -8.94 6.97 -4.58
N VAL A 144 -9.60 5.95 -5.16
CA VAL A 144 -9.82 5.81 -6.62
C VAL A 144 -10.81 6.85 -7.13
N HIS A 145 -11.91 7.07 -6.41
CA HIS A 145 -12.92 8.06 -6.82
C HIS A 145 -12.54 9.52 -6.46
N GLY A 146 -11.50 9.70 -5.67
CA GLY A 146 -10.93 11.00 -5.32
C GLY A 146 -9.70 11.36 -6.16
N ASP A 147 -8.90 12.28 -5.65
CA ASP A 147 -7.62 12.70 -6.27
C ASP A 147 -6.42 11.95 -5.67
N GLY A 148 -6.61 10.67 -5.27
CA GLY A 148 -5.57 9.86 -4.67
C GLY A 148 -4.54 9.32 -5.66
N TYR A 149 -3.43 8.83 -5.11
CA TYR A 149 -2.32 8.28 -5.88
C TYR A 149 -1.96 6.88 -5.40
N LEU A 150 -1.47 6.05 -6.32
CA LEU A 150 -0.90 4.74 -6.04
C LEU A 150 0.60 4.82 -6.23
N LEU A 151 1.36 4.44 -5.21
CA LEU A 151 2.82 4.32 -5.24
C LEU A 151 3.21 2.85 -5.12
N ALA A 152 3.78 2.32 -6.19
CA ALA A 152 4.46 1.03 -6.20
C ALA A 152 5.94 1.27 -5.87
N LEU A 153 6.36 0.95 -4.64
CA LEU A 153 7.70 1.22 -4.11
C LEU A 153 8.51 -0.08 -4.04
N GLY A 154 9.30 -0.36 -5.09
CA GLY A 154 10.04 -1.61 -5.22
C GLY A 154 9.17 -2.84 -5.51
N VAL A 155 7.97 -2.60 -5.98
CA VAL A 155 7.01 -3.56 -6.51
C VAL A 155 6.41 -2.99 -7.79
N THR A 156 5.57 -3.75 -8.48
CA THR A 156 4.82 -3.27 -9.64
C THR A 156 3.35 -3.11 -9.32
N HIS A 157 2.57 -2.52 -10.22
CA HIS A 157 1.11 -2.42 -10.05
C HIS A 157 0.40 -3.78 -9.98
N TRP A 158 1.11 -4.90 -10.24
CA TRP A 158 0.60 -6.25 -9.91
C TRP A 158 0.16 -6.39 -8.45
N THR A 159 0.82 -5.69 -7.52
CA THR A 159 0.49 -5.74 -6.10
C THR A 159 -0.61 -4.78 -5.68
N THR A 160 -1.03 -3.89 -6.59
CA THR A 160 -2.05 -2.89 -6.26
C THR A 160 -3.43 -3.53 -6.20
N THR A 161 -4.17 -3.26 -5.13
CA THR A 161 -5.54 -3.74 -4.96
C THR A 161 -6.58 -2.79 -5.57
N ALA A 162 -6.17 -1.60 -5.99
CA ALA A 162 -7.07 -0.56 -6.49
C ALA A 162 -7.80 -0.94 -7.80
N TYR A 163 -7.20 -1.79 -8.64
CA TYR A 163 -7.85 -2.26 -9.87
C TYR A 163 -9.14 -3.07 -9.59
N HIS A 164 -9.26 -3.69 -8.41
CA HIS A 164 -10.50 -4.38 -8.03
C HIS A 164 -11.69 -3.42 -7.89
N VAL A 165 -11.47 -2.14 -7.64
CA VAL A 165 -12.54 -1.14 -7.65
C VAL A 165 -13.16 -1.06 -9.04
N ALA A 166 -12.33 -1.03 -10.08
CA ALA A 166 -12.80 -1.06 -11.48
C ALA A 166 -13.48 -2.38 -11.83
N GLU A 167 -12.91 -3.52 -11.41
CA GLU A 167 -13.50 -4.83 -11.62
C GLU A 167 -14.88 -4.99 -10.98
N CYS A 168 -15.06 -4.46 -9.77
CA CYS A 168 -16.35 -4.48 -9.06
C CYS A 168 -17.36 -3.47 -9.63
N SER A 169 -16.88 -2.44 -10.33
CA SER A 169 -17.73 -1.47 -11.03
C SER A 169 -18.27 -2.01 -12.37
N MET A 170 -17.71 -3.12 -12.85
CA MET A 170 -18.09 -3.78 -14.09
C MET A 170 -18.51 -5.22 -13.79
N PRO A 171 -19.32 -5.87 -14.66
CA PRO A 171 -19.65 -7.28 -14.49
C PRO A 171 -18.41 -8.16 -14.63
N CYS A 172 -17.65 -8.35 -13.56
CA CYS A 172 -16.53 -9.28 -13.53
C CYS A 172 -17.01 -10.66 -13.04
N PRO A 173 -16.94 -11.71 -13.87
CA PRO A 173 -17.46 -13.03 -13.53
C PRO A 173 -16.63 -13.75 -12.46
N CYS A 174 -15.40 -13.26 -12.18
CA CYS A 174 -14.43 -13.93 -11.33
C CYS A 174 -14.48 -13.46 -9.87
N ILE A 175 -15.12 -12.33 -9.60
CA ILE A 175 -15.12 -11.68 -8.30
C ILE A 175 -16.52 -11.56 -7.75
N ASP A 176 -16.67 -11.85 -6.47
CA ASP A 176 -17.85 -11.55 -5.67
C ASP A 176 -17.41 -10.68 -4.48
N PRO A 177 -17.70 -9.38 -4.48
CA PRO A 177 -17.29 -8.48 -3.40
C PRO A 177 -17.95 -8.82 -2.05
N PHE A 178 -18.99 -9.65 -2.04
CA PHE A 178 -19.74 -10.08 -0.86
C PHE A 178 -19.78 -11.60 -0.71
N GLY A 179 -18.82 -12.31 -1.30
CA GLY A 179 -18.83 -13.77 -1.39
C GLY A 179 -18.38 -14.50 -0.13
N ASN A 180 -17.68 -13.85 0.78
CA ASN A 180 -17.22 -14.40 2.05
C ASN A 180 -17.82 -13.64 3.23
N VAL A 181 -17.89 -14.31 4.38
CA VAL A 181 -18.14 -13.69 5.67
C VAL A 181 -16.90 -13.83 6.51
N ASP A 182 -16.37 -12.70 6.96
CA ASP A 182 -15.21 -12.60 7.84
C ASP A 182 -15.63 -12.00 9.18
N GLN A 183 -14.79 -12.10 10.21
CA GLN A 183 -15.09 -11.57 11.54
C GLN A 183 -14.12 -10.48 11.94
N VAL A 184 -14.63 -9.43 12.57
CA VAL A 184 -13.87 -8.27 13.05
C VAL A 184 -14.25 -7.97 14.50
N VAL A 185 -13.28 -7.57 15.30
CA VAL A 185 -13.54 -6.98 16.62
C VAL A 185 -13.92 -5.53 16.41
N GLY A 186 -15.15 -5.18 16.74
CA GLY A 186 -15.68 -3.82 16.68
C GLY A 186 -15.07 -2.89 17.74
N ALA A 187 -15.40 -1.60 17.66
CA ALA A 187 -14.89 -0.59 18.59
C ALA A 187 -15.35 -0.82 20.05
N ASP A 188 -16.47 -1.49 20.24
CA ASP A 188 -17.03 -1.89 21.56
C ASP A 188 -16.43 -3.20 22.09
N GLY A 189 -15.52 -3.83 21.33
CA GLY A 189 -14.90 -5.11 21.66
C GLY A 189 -15.74 -6.34 21.30
N GLN A 190 -16.92 -6.17 20.71
CA GLN A 190 -17.72 -7.27 20.23
C GLN A 190 -17.22 -7.78 18.88
N VAL A 191 -17.48 -9.04 18.59
CA VAL A 191 -17.17 -9.64 17.28
C VAL A 191 -18.35 -9.45 16.36
N GLU A 192 -18.08 -8.88 15.20
CA GLU A 192 -19.08 -8.64 14.16
C GLU A 192 -18.72 -9.41 12.90
N ASP A 193 -19.72 -9.94 12.20
CA ASP A 193 -19.57 -10.50 10.87
C ASP A 193 -19.55 -9.38 9.82
N ILE A 194 -18.62 -9.45 8.90
CA ILE A 194 -18.51 -8.52 7.77
C ILE A 194 -18.44 -9.26 6.45
N TRP A 195 -18.86 -8.60 5.38
CA TRP A 195 -18.72 -9.14 4.04
C TRP A 195 -17.31 -8.98 3.51
N GLY A 196 -16.75 -10.06 2.97
CA GLY A 196 -15.44 -10.12 2.38
C GLY A 196 -15.45 -10.55 0.92
N LEU A 197 -14.33 -10.30 0.25
CA LEU A 197 -14.12 -10.67 -1.14
C LEU A 197 -14.00 -12.19 -1.31
N ALA A 198 -14.70 -12.75 -2.29
CA ALA A 198 -14.49 -14.11 -2.77
C ALA A 198 -14.10 -14.13 -4.24
N PHE A 199 -13.20 -15.06 -4.60
CA PHE A 199 -12.94 -15.39 -5.99
C PHE A 199 -13.83 -16.54 -6.40
N ARG A 200 -14.72 -16.32 -7.37
CA ARG A 200 -15.71 -17.31 -7.83
C ARG A 200 -15.09 -18.44 -8.65
N SER A 201 -13.94 -18.22 -9.26
CA SER A 201 -13.31 -19.19 -10.16
C SER A 201 -11.79 -19.10 -10.10
N ALA A 202 -11.14 -20.27 -10.01
CA ALA A 202 -9.69 -20.38 -10.17
C ALA A 202 -9.24 -20.12 -11.64
N ALA A 203 -10.15 -20.16 -12.59
CA ALA A 203 -9.90 -19.92 -14.01
C ALA A 203 -10.56 -18.64 -14.49
N CYS A 204 -10.20 -17.50 -13.89
CA CYS A 204 -10.65 -16.22 -14.39
C CYS A 204 -10.04 -15.94 -15.78
N PRO A 205 -10.87 -15.68 -16.82
CA PRO A 205 -10.36 -15.38 -18.16
C PRO A 205 -9.75 -13.99 -18.29
N VAL A 206 -9.80 -13.18 -17.23
CA VAL A 206 -9.29 -11.80 -17.24
C VAL A 206 -7.83 -11.78 -16.83
N GLU A 207 -6.96 -11.57 -17.82
CA GLU A 207 -5.54 -11.27 -17.58
C GLU A 207 -5.36 -9.77 -17.35
N ILE A 208 -5.15 -9.37 -16.09
CA ILE A 208 -5.18 -7.96 -15.74
C ILE A 208 -3.82 -7.28 -15.89
N THR A 209 -2.74 -7.89 -15.49
CA THR A 209 -1.59 -7.14 -14.99
C THR A 209 -0.43 -6.90 -15.91
N PRO A 210 0.06 -7.79 -16.77
CA PRO A 210 1.15 -7.42 -17.68
C PRO A 210 0.74 -6.32 -18.67
N LYS A 211 -0.58 -6.14 -18.84
CA LYS A 211 -1.15 -5.13 -19.74
C LYS A 211 -1.35 -3.77 -19.08
N LEU A 212 -1.53 -3.73 -17.74
CA LEU A 212 -1.80 -2.49 -17.01
C LEU A 212 -0.60 -1.55 -17.06
N ASP A 213 0.58 -1.98 -16.62
CA ASP A 213 1.79 -1.16 -16.65
C ASP A 213 2.09 -0.63 -18.06
N SER A 214 1.98 -1.51 -19.08
CA SER A 214 2.18 -1.11 -20.46
C SER A 214 1.11 -0.13 -20.96
N ALA A 215 -0.12 -0.23 -20.47
CA ALA A 215 -1.20 0.69 -20.86
C ALA A 215 -0.99 2.07 -20.23
N LEU A 216 -0.59 2.12 -18.96
CA LEU A 216 -0.27 3.35 -18.25
C LEU A 216 0.93 4.07 -18.90
N ASP A 217 1.98 3.33 -19.26
CA ASP A 217 3.16 3.88 -19.96
C ASP A 217 2.79 4.47 -21.32
N ARG A 218 2.07 3.72 -22.15
CA ARG A 218 1.65 4.20 -23.47
C ARG A 218 0.80 5.46 -23.42
N ARG A 219 0.06 5.65 -22.33
CA ARG A 219 -0.79 6.83 -22.11
C ARG A 219 -0.08 7.97 -21.40
N GLY A 220 1.16 7.74 -20.92
CA GLY A 220 1.92 8.72 -20.12
C GLY A 220 1.28 9.04 -18.76
N LEU A 221 0.52 8.09 -18.19
CA LEU A 221 -0.24 8.29 -16.97
C LEU A 221 0.57 7.99 -15.72
N GLN A 222 1.64 7.19 -15.82
CA GLN A 222 2.50 6.88 -14.67
C GLN A 222 3.86 7.56 -14.78
N ARG A 223 4.42 7.85 -13.61
CA ARG A 223 5.79 8.32 -13.46
C ARG A 223 6.64 7.17 -12.95
N ARG A 224 7.81 7.01 -13.55
CA ARG A 224 8.81 6.02 -13.12
C ARG A 224 10.03 6.72 -12.55
N GLY A 225 10.66 6.10 -11.56
CA GLY A 225 11.87 6.60 -10.93
C GLY A 225 12.43 5.61 -9.93
N LYS A 226 13.37 6.08 -9.12
CA LYS A 226 13.97 5.25 -8.06
C LYS A 226 13.80 5.90 -6.70
N VAL A 227 13.67 5.04 -5.68
CA VAL A 227 13.79 5.41 -4.27
C VAL A 227 14.81 4.47 -3.65
N GLY A 228 15.99 4.98 -3.29
CA GLY A 228 17.14 4.15 -3.04
C GLY A 228 17.48 3.31 -4.27
N ALA A 229 17.61 1.98 -4.10
CA ALA A 229 17.82 1.04 -5.20
C ALA A 229 16.53 0.59 -5.89
N ALA A 230 15.36 0.82 -5.27
CA ALA A 230 14.07 0.33 -5.76
C ALA A 230 13.59 1.06 -7.00
N ASP A 231 13.15 0.32 -8.02
CA ASP A 231 12.32 0.89 -9.09
C ASP A 231 10.91 1.18 -8.55
N CYS A 232 10.38 2.34 -8.91
CA CYS A 232 9.13 2.85 -8.37
C CYS A 232 8.23 3.43 -9.46
N GLU A 233 6.94 3.31 -9.23
CA GLU A 233 5.90 3.80 -10.12
C GLU A 233 4.88 4.62 -9.32
N LEU A 234 4.50 5.78 -9.83
CA LEU A 234 3.50 6.67 -9.24
C LEU A 234 2.43 7.00 -10.29
N VAL A 235 1.18 6.73 -9.97
CA VAL A 235 0.02 6.96 -10.85
C VAL A 235 -1.13 7.57 -10.06
N ARG A 236 -2.01 8.35 -10.69
CA ARG A 236 -3.29 8.72 -10.07
C ARG A 236 -4.18 7.49 -9.98
N ALA A 237 -4.85 7.33 -8.86
CA ALA A 237 -5.63 6.12 -8.61
C ALA A 237 -6.85 5.95 -9.53
N GLN A 238 -7.34 7.04 -10.13
CA GLN A 238 -8.47 7.04 -11.07
C GLN A 238 -8.07 6.73 -12.53
N ASP A 239 -6.77 6.75 -12.87
CA ASP A 239 -6.26 6.51 -14.24
C ASP A 239 -6.11 5.02 -14.54
#